data_7578104963302cbc12ce98e703a2f5e9
#
_entry.id   7578104963302cbc12ce98e703a2f5e9
#
_cell.length_a   1.000
_cell.length_b   1.000
_cell.length_c   1.000
_cell.angle_alpha   90.00
_cell.angle_beta   90.00
_cell.angle_gamma   90.00
#
_symmetry.space_group_name_H-M   'P 1'
#
loop_
_entity.id
_entity.type
_entity.pdbx_description
1 polymer ?
#
loop_
_entity_poly.entity_id
_entity_poly.type
_entity_poly.pdbx_seq_one_letter_code
_entity_poly.pdbx_strand_id
1 'polypeptide(L)'
;MRRSMATGDSVRAYLRDIGRIPLLEHEEEIMFGRQVQRLMEIQETKEDMDSDCKDQLAEKLGITVKQLKKELRDGRRAKDKMVTANLRLVVSVAKRYTKRNMDLLDIIQEGTIGLVRGVEKFDPSRGYKFSTYAYWWIRQGITRAIAEKSRTIRLPIHVTENLNKIKKAQSELTTMNGRTPTMLEISEHLNIAVDELNDLMVKAQKPTSLEIKVGDNQDTLLVDLLEDKSQLPDTLLEQQFIKDDIREMIANLPEMQATVISMRYGIGDDVMEPMSMTAIGQVLNMSRDRVRTLENKALRGLQEQRDKVSDYI
;
A
#
# COMPACT_ATOMS: atom_id res chain seq x y z
N MET A 1 -16.97 21.48 -7.42
CA MET A 1 -16.90 21.96 -8.81
C MET A 1 -15.55 22.54 -9.25
N ARG A 2 -14.74 23.20 -8.39
CA ARG A 2 -13.43 23.78 -8.77
C ARG A 2 -12.31 22.77 -9.14
N ARG A 3 -12.30 21.54 -8.59
CA ARG A 3 -11.28 20.51 -8.91
C ARG A 3 -11.36 19.96 -10.35
N SER A 4 -12.53 19.89 -10.95
CA SER A 4 -12.71 19.36 -12.31
C SER A 4 -12.25 20.33 -13.42
N MET A 5 -12.24 21.63 -13.16
CA MET A 5 -11.73 22.63 -14.13
C MET A 5 -10.20 22.63 -14.20
N ALA A 6 -9.51 22.52 -13.04
CA ALA A 6 -8.04 22.51 -13.00
C ALA A 6 -7.41 21.29 -13.69
N THR A 7 -8.03 20.11 -13.57
CA THR A 7 -7.58 18.90 -14.26
C THR A 7 -7.77 18.99 -15.78
N GLY A 8 -8.84 19.59 -16.25
CA GLY A 8 -9.09 19.80 -17.68
C GLY A 8 -8.03 20.69 -18.35
N ASP A 9 -7.58 21.74 -17.68
CA ASP A 9 -6.54 22.64 -18.19
C ASP A 9 -5.16 21.99 -18.20
N SER A 10 -4.83 21.19 -17.18
CA SER A 10 -3.57 20.43 -17.11
C SER A 10 -3.47 19.39 -18.22
N VAL A 11 -4.56 18.66 -18.50
CA VAL A 11 -4.61 17.69 -19.61
C VAL A 11 -4.43 18.41 -20.97
N ARG A 12 -5.10 19.54 -21.17
CA ARG A 12 -4.95 20.32 -22.41
C ARG A 12 -3.53 20.85 -22.60
N ALA A 13 -2.91 21.37 -21.55
CA ALA A 13 -1.52 21.83 -21.58
C ALA A 13 -0.58 20.69 -21.97
N TYR A 14 -0.71 19.53 -21.31
CA TYR A 14 0.07 18.33 -21.63
C TYR A 14 -0.10 17.88 -23.09
N LEU A 15 -1.34 17.77 -23.56
CA LEU A 15 -1.63 17.36 -24.96
C LEU A 15 -1.05 18.35 -25.99
N ARG A 16 -1.07 19.64 -25.69
CA ARG A 16 -0.46 20.68 -26.54
C ARG A 16 1.06 20.51 -26.60
N ASP A 17 1.70 20.23 -25.49
CA ASP A 17 3.16 20.11 -25.41
C ASP A 17 3.67 18.87 -26.13
N ILE A 18 3.03 17.71 -25.94
CA ILE A 18 3.39 16.48 -26.68
C ILE A 18 3.07 16.60 -28.18
N GLY A 19 2.08 17.41 -28.56
CA GLY A 19 1.71 17.66 -29.95
C GLY A 19 2.78 18.39 -30.78
N ARG A 20 3.70 19.12 -30.13
CA ARG A 20 4.79 19.84 -30.77
C ARG A 20 5.96 18.95 -31.19
N ILE A 21 6.05 17.75 -30.63
CA ILE A 21 7.14 16.82 -30.88
C ILE A 21 6.83 16.05 -32.16
N PRO A 22 7.72 16.07 -33.18
CA PRO A 22 7.53 15.31 -34.39
C PRO A 22 7.60 13.80 -34.11
N LEU A 23 6.91 13.01 -34.93
CA LEU A 23 7.01 11.56 -34.91
C LEU A 23 8.35 11.14 -35.54
N LEU A 24 8.88 10.02 -35.06
CA LEU A 24 10.10 9.43 -35.63
C LEU A 24 9.79 8.67 -36.91
N GLU A 25 10.70 8.75 -37.85
CA GLU A 25 10.72 7.89 -39.06
C GLU A 25 11.27 6.50 -38.69
N HIS A 26 10.98 5.51 -39.52
CA HIS A 26 11.42 4.13 -39.27
C HIS A 26 12.94 3.98 -39.19
N GLU A 27 13.67 4.72 -40.00
CA GLU A 27 15.15 4.74 -39.98
C GLU A 27 15.68 5.34 -38.65
N GLU A 28 15.02 6.39 -38.16
CA GLU A 28 15.35 7.01 -36.87
C GLU A 28 15.05 6.06 -35.71
N GLU A 29 13.93 5.31 -35.76
CA GLU A 29 13.60 4.29 -34.73
C GLU A 29 14.71 3.23 -34.65
N ILE A 30 15.24 2.77 -35.80
CA ILE A 30 16.33 1.80 -35.86
C ILE A 30 17.63 2.40 -35.31
N MET A 31 17.96 3.63 -35.70
CA MET A 31 19.19 4.28 -35.31
C MET A 31 19.19 4.53 -33.76
N PHE A 32 18.12 5.12 -33.25
CA PHE A 32 18.00 5.36 -31.79
C PHE A 32 17.87 4.06 -31.01
N GLY A 33 17.17 3.07 -31.52
CA GLY A 33 17.06 1.76 -30.91
C GLY A 33 18.42 1.10 -30.68
N ARG A 34 19.32 1.14 -31.68
CA ARG A 34 20.69 0.63 -31.55
C ARG A 34 21.51 1.39 -30.52
N GLN A 35 21.34 2.73 -30.44
CA GLN A 35 22.03 3.55 -29.44
C GLN A 35 21.52 3.24 -28.01
N VAL A 36 20.24 2.96 -27.87
CA VAL A 36 19.66 2.55 -26.57
C VAL A 36 20.11 1.14 -26.18
N GLN A 37 20.14 0.19 -27.10
CA GLN A 37 20.69 -1.14 -26.83
C GLN A 37 22.13 -1.06 -26.32
N ARG A 38 22.96 -0.26 -27.01
CA ARG A 38 24.35 -0.05 -26.57
C ARG A 38 24.45 0.58 -25.18
N LEU A 39 23.55 1.51 -24.87
CA LEU A 39 23.43 2.09 -23.52
C LEU A 39 23.11 1.01 -22.48
N MET A 40 22.15 0.13 -22.78
CA MET A 40 21.73 -0.93 -21.84
C MET A 40 22.85 -1.96 -21.62
N GLU A 41 23.56 -2.38 -22.67
CA GLU A 41 24.74 -3.24 -22.55
C GLU A 41 25.82 -2.65 -21.63
N ILE A 42 26.10 -1.34 -21.78
CA ILE A 42 27.06 -0.64 -20.93
C ILE A 42 26.56 -0.60 -19.47
N GLN A 43 25.25 -0.40 -19.22
CA GLN A 43 24.67 -0.37 -17.87
C GLN A 43 24.69 -1.76 -17.22
N GLU A 44 24.32 -2.81 -17.93
CA GLU A 44 24.38 -4.20 -17.45
C GLU A 44 25.83 -4.58 -17.08
N THR A 45 26.80 -4.25 -17.96
CA THR A 45 28.20 -4.50 -17.68
C THR A 45 28.71 -3.74 -16.44
N LYS A 46 28.17 -2.53 -16.19
CA LYS A 46 28.48 -1.74 -15.01
C LYS A 46 27.90 -2.35 -13.72
N GLU A 47 26.67 -2.83 -13.76
CA GLU A 47 26.00 -3.50 -12.63
C GLU A 47 26.75 -4.79 -12.24
N ASP A 48 27.18 -5.59 -13.24
CA ASP A 48 27.96 -6.82 -13.02
C ASP A 48 29.33 -6.59 -12.35
N MET A 49 29.89 -5.38 -12.48
CA MET A 49 31.24 -5.07 -11.95
C MET A 49 31.26 -4.54 -10.54
N ASP A 50 30.10 -4.17 -9.97
CA ASP A 50 29.95 -3.56 -8.63
C ASP A 50 30.93 -2.40 -8.37
N SER A 51 31.50 -1.81 -9.43
CA SER A 51 32.49 -0.73 -9.37
C SER A 51 32.09 0.47 -10.23
N ASP A 52 32.19 1.66 -9.64
CA ASP A 52 31.92 2.92 -10.34
C ASP A 52 33.10 3.42 -11.21
N CYS A 53 34.16 2.59 -11.35
CA CYS A 53 35.40 2.98 -12.02
C CYS A 53 35.20 2.92 -13.55
N LYS A 54 35.12 4.10 -14.18
CA LYS A 54 34.91 4.26 -15.62
C LYS A 54 36.08 3.72 -16.45
N ASP A 55 37.26 3.68 -15.89
CA ASP A 55 38.47 3.20 -16.59
C ASP A 55 38.42 1.68 -16.74
N GLN A 56 38.05 0.95 -15.69
CA GLN A 56 37.87 -0.51 -15.73
C GLN A 56 36.72 -0.92 -16.65
N LEU A 57 35.61 -0.16 -16.66
CA LEU A 57 34.49 -0.40 -17.55
C LEU A 57 34.87 -0.21 -19.02
N ALA A 58 35.67 0.84 -19.31
CA ALA A 58 36.16 1.10 -20.66
C ALA A 58 37.12 0.00 -21.15
N GLU A 59 37.99 -0.49 -20.25
CA GLU A 59 38.92 -1.60 -20.55
C GLU A 59 38.17 -2.90 -20.85
N LYS A 60 37.17 -3.27 -20.04
CA LYS A 60 36.34 -4.46 -20.25
C LYS A 60 35.57 -4.42 -21.58
N LEU A 61 35.09 -3.24 -21.98
CA LEU A 61 34.38 -3.04 -23.24
C LEU A 61 35.30 -2.81 -24.44
N GLY A 62 36.62 -2.73 -24.25
CA GLY A 62 37.62 -2.51 -25.30
C GLY A 62 37.52 -1.14 -25.96
N ILE A 63 36.99 -0.11 -25.24
CA ILE A 63 36.78 1.23 -25.77
C ILE A 63 37.52 2.28 -24.95
N THR A 64 37.79 3.45 -25.52
CA THR A 64 38.40 4.55 -24.78
C THR A 64 37.37 5.21 -23.84
N VAL A 65 37.82 5.76 -22.71
CA VAL A 65 36.96 6.49 -21.76
C VAL A 65 36.20 7.64 -22.42
N LYS A 66 36.79 8.28 -23.43
CA LYS A 66 36.14 9.34 -24.21
C LYS A 66 34.96 8.78 -25.05
N GLN A 67 35.16 7.63 -25.67
CA GLN A 67 34.09 6.93 -26.42
C GLN A 67 32.98 6.45 -25.49
N LEU A 68 33.32 5.86 -24.34
CA LEU A 68 32.35 5.46 -23.33
C LEU A 68 31.46 6.64 -22.88
N LYS A 69 32.06 7.79 -22.57
CA LYS A 69 31.30 8.99 -22.21
C LYS A 69 30.38 9.49 -23.34
N LYS A 70 30.85 9.37 -24.59
CA LYS A 70 30.07 9.73 -25.77
C LYS A 70 28.87 8.77 -25.95
N GLU A 71 29.11 7.46 -25.94
CA GLU A 71 28.07 6.43 -26.09
C GLU A 71 27.01 6.53 -25.00
N LEU A 72 27.38 6.73 -23.74
CA LEU A 72 26.46 6.96 -22.63
C LEU A 72 25.59 8.22 -22.82
N ARG A 73 26.18 9.31 -23.29
CA ARG A 73 25.44 10.56 -23.55
C ARG A 73 24.50 10.43 -24.73
N ASP A 74 24.97 9.85 -25.84
CA ASP A 74 24.21 9.70 -27.08
C ASP A 74 23.08 8.69 -26.87
N GLY A 75 23.32 7.59 -26.13
CA GLY A 75 22.29 6.61 -25.75
C GLY A 75 21.20 7.21 -24.85
N ARG A 76 21.54 8.04 -23.86
CA ARG A 76 20.55 8.74 -23.03
C ARG A 76 19.69 9.69 -23.88
N ARG A 77 20.31 10.48 -24.76
CA ARG A 77 19.59 11.36 -25.67
C ARG A 77 18.69 10.60 -26.63
N ALA A 78 19.14 9.47 -27.14
CA ALA A 78 18.34 8.59 -28.00
C ALA A 78 17.12 8.05 -27.23
N LYS A 79 17.31 7.58 -26.00
CA LYS A 79 16.24 7.11 -25.12
C LYS A 79 15.19 8.21 -24.91
N ASP A 80 15.62 9.42 -24.54
CA ASP A 80 14.73 10.55 -24.31
C ASP A 80 13.95 10.92 -25.58
N LYS A 81 14.60 10.93 -26.75
CA LYS A 81 13.94 11.18 -28.05
C LYS A 81 12.90 10.11 -28.38
N MET A 82 13.25 8.83 -28.19
CA MET A 82 12.32 7.72 -28.45
C MET A 82 11.10 7.79 -27.52
N VAL A 83 11.29 8.12 -26.24
CA VAL A 83 10.19 8.26 -25.28
C VAL A 83 9.32 9.45 -25.66
N THR A 84 9.90 10.64 -25.86
CA THR A 84 9.14 11.88 -26.09
C THR A 84 8.35 11.84 -27.40
N ALA A 85 8.91 11.30 -28.48
CA ALA A 85 8.23 11.16 -29.77
C ALA A 85 7.04 10.19 -29.72
N ASN A 86 7.03 9.23 -28.76
CA ASN A 86 5.99 8.21 -28.63
C ASN A 86 4.97 8.47 -27.50
N LEU A 87 5.00 9.63 -26.83
CA LEU A 87 4.02 9.99 -25.80
C LEU A 87 2.58 10.02 -26.32
N ARG A 88 2.37 10.38 -27.61
CA ARG A 88 1.05 10.33 -28.24
C ARG A 88 0.48 8.93 -28.31
N LEU A 89 1.32 7.91 -28.48
CA LEU A 89 0.91 6.50 -28.41
C LEU A 89 0.42 6.14 -27.01
N VAL A 90 1.14 6.57 -25.97
CA VAL A 90 0.71 6.35 -24.57
C VAL A 90 -0.68 6.91 -24.34
N VAL A 91 -0.93 8.17 -24.76
CA VAL A 91 -2.25 8.80 -24.61
C VAL A 91 -3.34 8.01 -25.33
N SER A 92 -3.07 7.51 -26.54
CA SER A 92 -4.04 6.73 -27.33
C SER A 92 -4.45 5.43 -26.62
N VAL A 93 -3.50 4.80 -25.91
CA VAL A 93 -3.76 3.60 -25.10
C VAL A 93 -4.47 3.97 -23.79
N ALA A 94 -3.99 5.00 -23.08
CA ALA A 94 -4.52 5.45 -21.79
C ALA A 94 -6.00 5.85 -21.84
N LYS A 95 -6.44 6.48 -22.94
CA LYS A 95 -7.85 6.86 -23.15
C LYS A 95 -8.85 5.70 -22.99
N ARG A 96 -8.44 4.47 -23.26
CA ARG A 96 -9.31 3.28 -23.10
C ARG A 96 -9.52 2.87 -21.64
N TYR A 97 -8.69 3.38 -20.73
CA TYR A 97 -8.69 3.05 -19.31
C TYR A 97 -9.26 4.17 -18.43
N THR A 98 -9.81 5.22 -19.03
CA THR A 98 -10.58 6.25 -18.31
C THR A 98 -11.73 5.60 -17.55
N LYS A 99 -12.14 6.18 -16.41
CA LYS A 99 -13.21 5.68 -15.53
C LYS A 99 -12.81 4.47 -14.65
N ARG A 100 -11.51 4.27 -14.40
CA ARG A 100 -10.98 3.19 -13.55
C ARG A 100 -10.53 3.65 -12.17
N ASN A 101 -11.15 4.71 -11.60
CA ASN A 101 -10.79 5.31 -10.31
C ASN A 101 -9.33 5.82 -10.26
N MET A 102 -8.81 6.29 -11.37
CA MET A 102 -7.48 6.84 -11.50
C MET A 102 -7.56 8.02 -12.47
N ASP A 103 -6.88 9.12 -12.19
CA ASP A 103 -6.88 10.27 -13.08
C ASP A 103 -6.19 9.95 -14.41
N LEU A 104 -6.64 10.57 -15.51
CA LEU A 104 -6.08 10.32 -16.84
C LEU A 104 -4.59 10.64 -16.91
N LEU A 105 -4.14 11.71 -16.25
CA LEU A 105 -2.72 12.06 -16.22
C LEU A 105 -1.89 11.00 -15.50
N ASP A 106 -2.40 10.45 -14.39
CA ASP A 106 -1.71 9.37 -13.67
C ASP A 106 -1.62 8.10 -14.52
N ILE A 107 -2.70 7.75 -15.23
CA ILE A 107 -2.69 6.61 -16.18
C ILE A 107 -1.66 6.84 -17.29
N ILE A 108 -1.55 8.06 -17.80
CA ILE A 108 -0.55 8.42 -18.81
C ILE A 108 0.86 8.28 -18.25
N GLN A 109 1.12 8.75 -17.02
CA GLN A 109 2.46 8.63 -16.41
C GLN A 109 2.86 7.16 -16.20
N GLU A 110 1.96 6.34 -15.70
CA GLU A 110 2.21 4.90 -15.54
C GLU A 110 2.42 4.20 -16.90
N GLY A 111 1.66 4.60 -17.92
CA GLY A 111 1.88 4.16 -19.30
C GLY A 111 3.22 4.60 -19.84
N THR A 112 3.70 5.80 -19.48
CA THR A 112 5.01 6.31 -19.87
C THR A 112 6.14 5.51 -19.23
N ILE A 113 5.99 5.10 -17.95
CA ILE A 113 6.94 4.19 -17.30
C ILE A 113 7.00 2.86 -18.06
N GLY A 114 5.85 2.35 -18.50
CA GLY A 114 5.78 1.18 -19.37
C GLY A 114 6.49 1.41 -20.73
N LEU A 115 6.28 2.58 -21.36
CA LEU A 115 6.95 2.95 -22.60
C LEU A 115 8.47 2.99 -22.45
N VAL A 116 8.99 3.55 -21.35
CA VAL A 116 10.43 3.59 -21.04
C VAL A 116 11.02 2.17 -21.04
N ARG A 117 10.37 1.23 -20.36
CA ARG A 117 10.77 -0.19 -20.37
C ARG A 117 10.69 -0.80 -21.76
N GLY A 118 9.69 -0.41 -22.55
CA GLY A 118 9.58 -0.82 -23.96
C GLY A 118 10.74 -0.31 -24.81
N VAL A 119 11.20 0.93 -24.60
CA VAL A 119 12.37 1.52 -25.29
C VAL A 119 13.65 0.78 -24.90
N GLU A 120 13.85 0.48 -23.62
CA GLU A 120 15.04 -0.24 -23.11
C GLU A 120 15.17 -1.65 -23.67
N LYS A 121 14.06 -2.34 -23.91
CA LYS A 121 14.01 -3.72 -24.37
C LYS A 121 13.73 -3.87 -25.87
N PHE A 122 13.68 -2.76 -26.59
CA PHE A 122 13.41 -2.78 -28.03
C PHE A 122 14.60 -3.30 -28.83
N ASP A 123 14.35 -4.28 -29.68
CA ASP A 123 15.33 -4.83 -30.61
C ASP A 123 14.99 -4.44 -32.05
N PRO A 124 15.70 -3.46 -32.62
CA PRO A 124 15.45 -3.01 -33.99
C PRO A 124 15.84 -4.02 -35.06
N SER A 125 16.64 -5.07 -34.75
CA SER A 125 17.06 -6.09 -35.71
C SER A 125 15.90 -6.99 -36.16
N ARG A 126 14.82 -7.05 -35.37
CA ARG A 126 13.65 -7.90 -35.70
C ARG A 126 12.74 -7.34 -36.77
N GLY A 127 12.98 -6.14 -37.26
CA GLY A 127 12.24 -5.54 -38.39
C GLY A 127 10.80 -5.09 -38.09
N TYR A 128 10.33 -5.18 -36.81
CA TYR A 128 9.01 -4.69 -36.41
C TYR A 128 9.04 -3.20 -36.06
N LYS A 129 7.92 -2.50 -36.33
CA LYS A 129 7.76 -1.11 -35.88
C LYS A 129 7.76 -1.03 -34.34
N PHE A 130 8.40 -0.01 -33.81
CA PHE A 130 8.47 0.22 -32.37
C PHE A 130 7.09 0.27 -31.71
N SER A 131 6.10 0.91 -32.35
CA SER A 131 4.74 1.06 -31.84
C SER A 131 4.05 -0.28 -31.50
N THR A 132 4.30 -1.33 -32.30
CA THR A 132 3.72 -2.66 -32.08
C THR A 132 4.24 -3.31 -30.81
N TYR A 133 5.53 -3.14 -30.53
CA TYR A 133 6.18 -3.65 -29.33
C TYR A 133 5.85 -2.82 -28.09
N ALA A 134 5.94 -1.49 -28.22
CA ALA A 134 5.68 -0.54 -27.13
C ALA A 134 4.25 -0.64 -26.59
N TYR A 135 3.26 -0.93 -27.44
CA TYR A 135 1.86 -1.10 -27.04
C TYR A 135 1.68 -2.08 -25.88
N TRP A 136 2.38 -3.22 -25.92
CA TRP A 136 2.28 -4.24 -24.87
C TRP A 136 2.84 -3.76 -23.54
N TRP A 137 3.97 -3.06 -23.54
CA TRP A 137 4.59 -2.51 -22.36
C TRP A 137 3.77 -1.37 -21.74
N ILE A 138 3.25 -0.48 -22.58
CA ILE A 138 2.35 0.59 -22.14
C ILE A 138 1.10 -0.01 -21.48
N ARG A 139 0.47 -0.97 -22.14
CA ARG A 139 -0.72 -1.66 -21.62
C ARG A 139 -0.42 -2.37 -20.30
N GLN A 140 0.70 -3.07 -20.21
CA GLN A 140 1.11 -3.75 -18.98
C GLN A 140 1.34 -2.76 -17.84
N GLY A 141 2.04 -1.64 -18.10
CA GLY A 141 2.25 -0.56 -17.11
C GLY A 141 0.93 -0.03 -16.58
N ILE A 142 0.02 0.33 -17.48
CA ILE A 142 -1.31 0.88 -17.11
C ILE A 142 -2.14 -0.15 -16.32
N THR A 143 -2.24 -1.39 -16.79
CA THR A 143 -3.08 -2.42 -16.13
C THR A 143 -2.54 -2.77 -14.75
N ARG A 144 -1.22 -2.85 -14.60
CA ARG A 144 -0.56 -3.08 -13.31
C ARG A 144 -0.80 -1.91 -12.35
N ALA A 145 -0.62 -0.68 -12.82
CA ALA A 145 -0.85 0.51 -12.02
C ALA A 145 -2.31 0.61 -11.53
N ILE A 146 -3.28 0.31 -12.40
CA ILE A 146 -4.69 0.26 -12.01
C ILE A 146 -4.92 -0.81 -10.94
N ALA A 147 -4.33 -2.00 -11.06
CA ALA A 147 -4.47 -3.06 -10.06
C ALA A 147 -3.88 -2.66 -8.70
N GLU A 148 -2.76 -1.93 -8.69
CA GLU A 148 -2.01 -1.57 -7.48
C GLU A 148 -2.44 -0.25 -6.84
N LYS A 149 -2.84 0.76 -7.63
CA LYS A 149 -2.99 2.16 -7.17
C LYS A 149 -4.41 2.74 -7.29
N SER A 150 -5.36 2.04 -7.95
CA SER A 150 -6.70 2.60 -8.17
C SER A 150 -7.59 2.61 -6.93
N ARG A 151 -7.18 1.96 -5.83
CA ARG A 151 -7.96 1.85 -4.59
C ARG A 151 -7.33 2.65 -3.47
N THR A 152 -8.16 3.27 -2.64
CA THR A 152 -7.73 3.94 -1.40
C THR A 152 -7.05 2.96 -0.44
N ILE A 153 -7.63 1.78 -0.27
CA ILE A 153 -7.02 0.66 0.45
C ILE A 153 -6.49 -0.32 -0.58
N ARG A 154 -5.17 -0.47 -0.65
CA ARG A 154 -4.49 -1.36 -1.59
C ARG A 154 -4.89 -2.82 -1.37
N LEU A 155 -5.21 -3.52 -2.45
CA LEU A 155 -5.39 -4.98 -2.44
C LEU A 155 -4.21 -5.69 -3.10
N PRO A 156 -3.86 -6.90 -2.67
CA PRO A 156 -2.89 -7.75 -3.37
C PRO A 156 -3.32 -8.05 -4.82
N ILE A 157 -2.35 -8.24 -5.72
CA ILE A 157 -2.62 -8.42 -7.16
C ILE A 157 -3.52 -9.65 -7.40
N HIS A 158 -3.26 -10.78 -6.72
CA HIS A 158 -4.06 -12.00 -6.88
C HIS A 158 -5.54 -11.80 -6.51
N VAL A 159 -5.84 -10.97 -5.50
CA VAL A 159 -7.22 -10.62 -5.14
C VAL A 159 -7.86 -9.80 -6.26
N THR A 160 -7.14 -8.82 -6.82
CA THR A 160 -7.62 -8.01 -7.93
C THR A 160 -7.85 -8.85 -9.19
N GLU A 161 -7.00 -9.83 -9.47
CA GLU A 161 -7.18 -10.78 -10.57
C GLU A 161 -8.43 -11.66 -10.38
N ASN A 162 -8.64 -12.19 -9.17
CA ASN A 162 -9.84 -12.97 -8.86
C ASN A 162 -11.11 -12.11 -8.99
N LEU A 163 -11.09 -10.86 -8.51
CA LEU A 163 -12.21 -9.93 -8.72
C LEU A 163 -12.47 -9.63 -10.20
N ASN A 164 -11.45 -9.57 -11.04
CA ASN A 164 -11.61 -9.40 -12.48
C ASN A 164 -12.22 -10.67 -13.12
N LYS A 165 -11.82 -11.88 -12.68
CA LYS A 165 -12.41 -13.16 -13.12
C LYS A 165 -13.89 -13.21 -12.74
N ILE A 166 -14.23 -12.83 -11.49
CA ILE A 166 -15.63 -12.78 -11.02
C ILE A 166 -16.46 -11.82 -11.89
N LYS A 167 -15.96 -10.61 -12.15
CA LYS A 167 -16.67 -9.66 -13.02
C LYS A 167 -16.86 -10.17 -14.45
N LYS A 168 -15.88 -10.86 -14.98
CA LYS A 168 -15.95 -11.45 -16.33
C LYS A 168 -17.01 -12.56 -16.36
N ALA A 169 -16.95 -13.49 -15.40
CA ALA A 169 -17.94 -14.57 -15.25
C ALA A 169 -19.36 -14.02 -15.07
N GLN A 170 -19.53 -12.99 -14.25
CA GLN A 170 -20.80 -12.30 -14.06
C GLN A 170 -21.35 -11.71 -15.36
N SER A 171 -20.48 -11.07 -16.17
CA SER A 171 -20.87 -10.51 -17.47
C SER A 171 -21.26 -11.60 -18.47
N GLU A 172 -20.51 -12.70 -18.53
CA GLU A 172 -20.75 -13.85 -19.41
C GLU A 172 -22.08 -14.52 -19.05
N LEU A 173 -22.29 -14.83 -17.77
CA LEU A 173 -23.54 -15.43 -17.29
C LEU A 173 -24.74 -14.51 -17.46
N THR A 174 -24.57 -13.19 -17.26
CA THR A 174 -25.64 -12.21 -17.54
C THR A 174 -26.07 -12.24 -19.01
N THR A 175 -25.07 -12.34 -19.91
CA THR A 175 -25.36 -12.40 -21.36
C THR A 175 -26.05 -13.71 -21.75
N MET A 176 -25.68 -14.83 -21.12
CA MET A 176 -26.28 -16.14 -21.38
C MET A 176 -27.69 -16.27 -20.81
N ASN A 177 -27.86 -15.83 -19.57
CA ASN A 177 -29.13 -16.05 -18.82
C ASN A 177 -30.14 -14.90 -19.00
N GLY A 178 -29.73 -13.75 -19.57
CA GLY A 178 -30.58 -12.55 -19.67
C GLY A 178 -30.94 -11.88 -18.34
N ARG A 179 -30.36 -12.35 -17.21
CA ARG A 179 -30.56 -11.82 -15.84
C ARG A 179 -29.23 -11.80 -15.08
N THR A 180 -29.19 -11.07 -13.97
CA THR A 180 -28.06 -11.10 -13.06
C THR A 180 -27.88 -12.49 -12.45
N PRO A 181 -26.67 -13.10 -12.52
CA PRO A 181 -26.40 -14.43 -11.96
C PRO A 181 -26.40 -14.40 -10.43
N THR A 182 -26.79 -15.50 -9.82
CA THR A 182 -26.69 -15.72 -8.37
C THR A 182 -25.25 -16.04 -7.96
N MET A 183 -24.92 -15.92 -6.65
CA MET A 183 -23.60 -16.28 -6.14
C MET A 183 -23.25 -17.76 -6.36
N LEU A 184 -24.27 -18.65 -6.33
CA LEU A 184 -24.11 -20.07 -6.62
C LEU A 184 -23.70 -20.30 -8.08
N GLU A 185 -24.36 -19.66 -9.04
CA GLU A 185 -24.06 -19.78 -10.47
C GLU A 185 -22.62 -19.27 -10.78
N ILE A 186 -22.19 -18.18 -10.12
CA ILE A 186 -20.82 -17.66 -10.27
C ILE A 186 -19.80 -18.63 -9.65
N SER A 187 -20.10 -19.20 -8.48
CA SER A 187 -19.29 -20.18 -7.77
C SER A 187 -19.07 -21.44 -8.62
N GLU A 188 -20.13 -21.98 -9.19
CA GLU A 188 -20.09 -23.13 -10.09
C GLU A 188 -19.28 -22.85 -11.36
N HIS A 189 -19.51 -21.68 -11.99
CA HIS A 189 -18.81 -21.30 -13.21
C HIS A 189 -17.30 -21.10 -13.01
N LEU A 190 -16.89 -20.57 -11.84
CA LEU A 190 -15.48 -20.31 -11.51
C LEU A 190 -14.81 -21.46 -10.75
N ASN A 191 -15.60 -22.47 -10.31
CA ASN A 191 -15.16 -23.58 -9.47
C ASN A 191 -14.48 -23.11 -8.17
N ILE A 192 -15.09 -22.12 -7.50
CA ILE A 192 -14.64 -21.51 -6.23
C ILE A 192 -15.74 -21.73 -5.20
N ALA A 193 -15.38 -22.00 -3.93
CA ALA A 193 -16.37 -22.15 -2.86
C ALA A 193 -17.17 -20.85 -2.64
N VAL A 194 -18.46 -20.96 -2.31
CA VAL A 194 -19.35 -19.80 -2.10
C VAL A 194 -18.85 -18.91 -0.97
N ASP A 195 -18.31 -19.50 0.10
CA ASP A 195 -17.77 -18.74 1.25
C ASP A 195 -16.56 -17.92 0.84
N GLU A 196 -15.65 -18.50 0.05
CA GLU A 196 -14.47 -17.77 -0.48
C GLU A 196 -14.91 -16.64 -1.42
N LEU A 197 -15.94 -16.87 -2.24
CA LEU A 197 -16.50 -15.84 -3.12
C LEU A 197 -17.08 -14.68 -2.29
N ASN A 198 -17.83 -14.95 -1.23
CA ASN A 198 -18.38 -13.95 -0.34
C ASN A 198 -17.27 -13.15 0.35
N ASP A 199 -16.24 -13.80 0.86
CA ASP A 199 -15.08 -13.16 1.45
C ASP A 199 -14.38 -12.22 0.48
N LEU A 200 -14.18 -12.63 -0.77
CA LEU A 200 -13.61 -11.79 -1.82
C LEU A 200 -14.50 -10.58 -2.10
N MET A 201 -15.83 -10.74 -2.11
CA MET A 201 -16.77 -9.63 -2.33
C MET A 201 -16.77 -8.64 -1.17
N VAL A 202 -16.65 -9.09 0.08
CA VAL A 202 -16.50 -8.22 1.26
C VAL A 202 -15.20 -7.43 1.16
N LYS A 203 -14.07 -8.08 0.86
CA LYS A 203 -12.77 -7.43 0.65
C LYS A 203 -12.76 -6.47 -0.53
N ALA A 204 -13.67 -6.67 -1.50
CA ALA A 204 -13.81 -5.83 -2.70
C ALA A 204 -14.55 -4.51 -2.44
N GLN A 205 -15.21 -4.34 -1.31
CA GLN A 205 -15.95 -3.12 -0.98
C GLN A 205 -15.04 -1.90 -1.02
N LYS A 206 -15.61 -0.78 -1.46
CA LYS A 206 -14.90 0.50 -1.50
C LYS A 206 -15.28 1.33 -0.29
N PRO A 207 -14.33 2.04 0.33
CA PRO A 207 -14.66 2.99 1.37
C PRO A 207 -15.53 4.11 0.80
N THR A 208 -16.48 4.55 1.61
CA THR A 208 -17.36 5.68 1.33
C THR A 208 -16.78 6.93 1.98
N SER A 209 -16.95 8.11 1.35
CA SER A 209 -16.51 9.36 1.94
C SER A 209 -17.38 9.74 3.16
N LEU A 210 -16.75 10.21 4.22
CA LEU A 210 -17.43 10.74 5.40
C LEU A 210 -18.08 12.12 5.15
N GLU A 211 -17.64 12.83 4.11
CA GLU A 211 -18.20 14.13 3.70
C GLU A 211 -19.47 14.01 2.83
N ILE A 212 -20.02 12.81 2.68
CA ILE A 212 -21.28 12.63 1.96
C ILE A 212 -22.40 13.22 2.81
N LYS A 213 -23.20 14.05 2.17
CA LYS A 213 -24.40 14.63 2.75
C LYS A 213 -25.52 13.59 2.79
N VAL A 214 -26.14 13.44 3.95
CA VAL A 214 -27.19 12.46 4.22
C VAL A 214 -28.48 13.18 4.62
N GLY A 215 -29.63 12.59 4.33
CA GLY A 215 -30.95 13.16 4.63
C GLY A 215 -31.55 13.92 3.45
N ASP A 216 -32.86 14.15 3.52
CA ASP A 216 -33.63 14.79 2.45
C ASP A 216 -33.21 16.23 2.19
N ASN A 217 -32.78 16.96 3.22
CA ASN A 217 -32.31 18.33 3.14
C ASN A 217 -30.82 18.48 2.78
N GLN A 218 -30.05 17.38 2.77
CA GLN A 218 -28.59 17.36 2.50
C GLN A 218 -27.77 18.31 3.41
N ASP A 219 -28.21 18.54 4.63
CA ASP A 219 -27.54 19.46 5.56
C ASP A 219 -26.57 18.75 6.51
N THR A 220 -26.81 17.45 6.76
CA THR A 220 -26.01 16.62 7.69
C THR A 220 -24.95 15.83 6.93
N LEU A 221 -23.73 15.82 7.43
CA LEU A 221 -22.65 14.96 6.88
C LEU A 221 -22.72 13.57 7.52
N LEU A 222 -22.25 12.57 6.81
CA LEU A 222 -22.15 11.20 7.33
C LEU A 222 -21.26 11.14 8.59
N VAL A 223 -20.23 11.98 8.67
CA VAL A 223 -19.34 12.08 9.85
C VAL A 223 -20.09 12.51 11.11
N ASP A 224 -21.10 13.39 10.96
CA ASP A 224 -21.86 13.93 12.11
C ASP A 224 -22.81 12.87 12.73
N LEU A 225 -23.08 11.79 11.99
CA LEU A 225 -23.90 10.65 12.46
C LEU A 225 -23.08 9.54 13.11
N LEU A 226 -21.76 9.61 13.04
CA LEU A 226 -20.91 8.59 13.64
C LEU A 226 -20.69 8.87 15.12
N GLU A 227 -20.97 7.87 15.94
CA GLU A 227 -20.70 7.90 17.38
C GLU A 227 -19.18 7.95 17.64
N ASP A 228 -18.77 8.90 18.47
CA ASP A 228 -17.41 8.93 19.01
C ASP A 228 -17.28 7.87 20.11
N LYS A 229 -16.43 6.86 19.88
CA LYS A 229 -16.15 5.77 20.81
C LYS A 229 -14.98 6.07 21.76
N SER A 230 -14.44 7.28 21.73
CA SER A 230 -13.43 7.68 22.70
C SER A 230 -14.01 7.68 24.12
N GLN A 231 -13.16 7.37 25.10
CA GLN A 231 -13.60 7.35 26.50
C GLN A 231 -14.02 8.76 26.94
N LEU A 232 -15.18 8.86 27.56
CA LEU A 232 -15.65 10.10 28.10
C LEU A 232 -14.70 10.58 29.24
N PRO A 233 -14.54 11.91 29.41
CA PRO A 233 -13.71 12.45 30.49
C PRO A 233 -14.09 11.92 31.87
N ASP A 234 -15.39 11.69 32.11
CA ASP A 234 -15.90 11.14 33.36
C ASP A 234 -15.41 9.72 33.64
N THR A 235 -15.44 8.85 32.59
CA THR A 235 -14.92 7.47 32.69
C THR A 235 -13.41 7.44 32.88
N LEU A 236 -12.67 8.40 32.32
CA LEU A 236 -11.23 8.53 32.54
C LEU A 236 -10.93 8.94 33.98
N LEU A 237 -11.70 9.87 34.53
CA LEU A 237 -11.61 10.28 35.93
C LEU A 237 -11.95 9.14 36.89
N GLU A 238 -13.04 8.41 36.66
CA GLU A 238 -13.39 7.21 37.43
C GLU A 238 -12.26 6.18 37.44
N GLN A 239 -11.68 5.89 36.26
CA GLN A 239 -10.54 4.99 36.17
C GLN A 239 -9.31 5.50 36.92
N GLN A 240 -9.11 6.82 36.97
CA GLN A 240 -8.02 7.42 37.72
C GLN A 240 -8.24 7.31 39.21
N PHE A 241 -9.44 7.61 39.69
CA PHE A 241 -9.81 7.44 41.11
C PHE A 241 -9.66 5.98 41.55
N ILE A 242 -10.13 5.02 40.76
CA ILE A 242 -9.94 3.59 41.06
C ILE A 242 -8.45 3.24 41.19
N LYS A 243 -7.59 3.76 40.28
CA LYS A 243 -6.15 3.53 40.37
C LYS A 243 -5.53 4.13 41.62
N ASP A 244 -5.95 5.33 41.99
CA ASP A 244 -5.42 6.02 43.16
C ASP A 244 -5.89 5.34 44.46
N ASP A 245 -7.16 4.92 44.52
CA ASP A 245 -7.69 4.14 45.65
C ASP A 245 -6.98 2.79 45.82
N ILE A 246 -6.72 2.08 44.70
CA ILE A 246 -5.96 0.83 44.75
C ILE A 246 -4.52 1.08 45.24
N ARG A 247 -3.87 2.17 44.81
CA ARG A 247 -2.54 2.53 45.31
C ARG A 247 -2.55 2.85 46.79
N GLU A 248 -3.55 3.59 47.29
CA GLU A 248 -3.72 3.88 48.70
C GLU A 248 -3.95 2.60 49.53
N MET A 249 -4.78 1.68 49.00
CA MET A 249 -5.02 0.39 49.66
C MET A 249 -3.73 -0.46 49.75
N ILE A 250 -2.91 -0.47 48.67
CA ILE A 250 -1.63 -1.18 48.66
C ILE A 250 -0.63 -0.53 49.63
N ALA A 251 -0.60 0.80 49.71
CA ALA A 251 0.27 1.54 50.64
C ALA A 251 -0.05 1.25 52.13
N ASN A 252 -1.29 0.90 52.42
CA ASN A 252 -1.73 0.53 53.78
C ASN A 252 -1.35 -0.92 54.17
N LEU A 253 -0.82 -1.73 53.24
CA LEU A 253 -0.33 -3.07 53.53
C LEU A 253 1.09 -3.05 54.11
N PRO A 254 1.50 -4.10 54.87
CA PRO A 254 2.90 -4.26 55.26
C PRO A 254 3.84 -4.25 54.04
N GLU A 255 4.99 -3.59 54.13
CA GLU A 255 5.94 -3.31 53.07
C GLU A 255 6.22 -4.52 52.14
N MET A 256 6.50 -5.71 52.74
CA MET A 256 6.77 -6.93 51.99
C MET A 256 5.57 -7.45 51.21
N GLN A 257 4.34 -7.23 51.70
CA GLN A 257 3.11 -7.63 51.06
C GLN A 257 2.79 -6.66 49.90
N ALA A 258 2.96 -5.36 50.12
CA ALA A 258 2.80 -4.34 49.11
C ALA A 258 3.75 -4.57 47.94
N THR A 259 5.04 -4.85 48.19
CA THR A 259 6.05 -5.14 47.18
C THR A 259 5.69 -6.37 46.33
N VAL A 260 5.24 -7.46 47.00
CA VAL A 260 4.86 -8.70 46.28
C VAL A 260 3.65 -8.45 45.35
N ILE A 261 2.63 -7.74 45.81
CA ILE A 261 1.43 -7.39 45.03
C ILE A 261 1.83 -6.47 43.85
N SER A 262 2.60 -5.44 44.11
CA SER A 262 3.05 -4.50 43.05
C SER A 262 3.83 -5.22 41.95
N MET A 263 4.78 -6.08 42.30
CA MET A 263 5.52 -6.86 41.32
C MET A 263 4.64 -7.91 40.60
N ARG A 264 3.67 -8.49 41.27
CA ARG A 264 2.80 -9.54 40.74
C ARG A 264 1.83 -8.99 39.68
N TYR A 265 1.23 -7.85 39.96
CA TYR A 265 0.19 -7.23 39.13
C TYR A 265 0.70 -6.04 38.28
N GLY A 266 1.97 -5.66 38.43
CA GLY A 266 2.55 -4.53 37.71
C GLY A 266 1.96 -3.18 38.18
N ILE A 267 1.64 -3.04 39.46
CA ILE A 267 1.06 -1.82 40.04
C ILE A 267 2.19 -1.01 40.67
N GLY A 268 2.59 0.11 40.05
CA GLY A 268 3.64 0.98 40.57
C GLY A 268 3.79 2.22 39.69
N ASP A 269 4.65 3.17 40.11
CA ASP A 269 4.95 4.39 39.32
C ASP A 269 5.86 4.09 38.12
N ASP A 270 6.70 3.08 38.19
CA ASP A 270 7.39 2.52 37.06
C ASP A 270 6.52 1.43 36.40
N VAL A 271 6.33 1.51 35.10
CA VAL A 271 5.57 0.51 34.31
C VAL A 271 6.32 -0.84 34.40
N MET A 272 6.06 -1.57 35.50
CA MET A 272 6.58 -2.93 35.66
C MET A 272 5.66 -3.92 34.97
N GLU A 273 6.22 -4.78 34.15
CA GLU A 273 5.50 -5.92 33.60
C GLU A 273 5.14 -6.90 34.74
N PRO A 274 3.92 -7.49 34.76
CA PRO A 274 3.51 -8.44 35.77
C PRO A 274 4.49 -9.61 35.85
N MET A 275 5.03 -9.90 37.02
CA MET A 275 6.05 -10.93 37.22
C MET A 275 5.44 -12.25 37.71
N SER A 276 6.09 -13.37 37.37
CA SER A 276 5.71 -14.67 37.89
C SER A 276 6.16 -14.83 39.34
N MET A 277 5.45 -15.66 40.15
CA MET A 277 5.83 -15.94 41.53
C MET A 277 7.28 -16.44 41.69
N THR A 278 7.78 -17.17 40.70
CA THR A 278 9.16 -17.69 40.70
C THR A 278 10.16 -16.54 40.48
N ALA A 279 9.87 -15.61 39.54
CA ALA A 279 10.70 -14.46 39.29
C ALA A 279 10.72 -13.49 40.52
N ILE A 280 9.57 -13.26 41.14
CA ILE A 280 9.47 -12.47 42.40
C ILE A 280 10.30 -13.11 43.50
N GLY A 281 10.23 -14.44 43.64
CA GLY A 281 11.04 -15.20 44.60
C GLY A 281 12.55 -15.00 44.37
N GLN A 282 13.00 -14.98 43.12
CA GLN A 282 14.40 -14.71 42.76
C GLN A 282 14.82 -13.28 43.14
N VAL A 283 13.98 -12.28 42.81
CA VAL A 283 14.26 -10.85 43.10
C VAL A 283 14.33 -10.59 44.59
N LEU A 284 13.39 -11.17 45.39
CA LEU A 284 13.29 -10.95 46.83
C LEU A 284 14.08 -11.98 47.65
N ASN A 285 14.82 -12.89 47.05
CA ASN A 285 15.57 -13.98 47.70
C ASN A 285 14.68 -14.86 48.63
N MET A 286 13.47 -15.19 48.18
CA MET A 286 12.49 -16.00 48.91
C MET A 286 12.05 -17.22 48.13
N SER A 287 11.55 -18.25 48.87
CA SER A 287 10.93 -19.40 48.21
C SER A 287 9.60 -19.03 47.58
N ARG A 288 9.24 -19.71 46.49
CA ARG A 288 7.96 -19.54 45.82
C ARG A 288 6.75 -19.67 46.75
N ASP A 289 6.81 -20.60 47.69
CA ASP A 289 5.74 -20.83 48.64
C ASP A 289 5.60 -19.67 49.64
N ARG A 290 6.70 -19.05 50.00
CA ARG A 290 6.71 -17.82 50.79
C ARG A 290 6.07 -16.64 50.08
N VAL A 291 6.39 -16.46 48.81
CA VAL A 291 5.76 -15.42 47.97
C VAL A 291 4.25 -15.66 47.86
N ARG A 292 3.81 -16.90 47.61
CA ARG A 292 2.39 -17.28 47.58
C ARG A 292 1.66 -17.00 48.92
N THR A 293 2.34 -17.26 50.03
CA THR A 293 1.76 -17.00 51.37
C THR A 293 1.59 -15.51 51.61
N LEU A 294 2.55 -14.68 51.17
CA LEU A 294 2.47 -13.21 51.28
C LEU A 294 1.38 -12.66 50.37
N GLU A 295 1.29 -13.13 49.09
CA GLU A 295 0.24 -12.75 48.16
C GLU A 295 -1.16 -13.06 48.76
N ASN A 296 -1.39 -14.26 49.26
CA ASN A 296 -2.67 -14.64 49.87
C ASN A 296 -3.02 -13.81 51.09
N LYS A 297 -2.04 -13.44 51.93
CA LYS A 297 -2.25 -12.55 53.08
C LYS A 297 -2.57 -11.15 52.63
N ALA A 298 -1.87 -10.63 51.63
CA ALA A 298 -2.15 -9.31 51.09
C ALA A 298 -3.54 -9.22 50.46
N LEU A 299 -3.94 -10.22 49.66
CA LEU A 299 -5.28 -10.29 49.06
C LEU A 299 -6.39 -10.33 50.11
N ARG A 300 -6.19 -11.06 51.25
CA ARG A 300 -7.14 -11.05 52.37
C ARG A 300 -7.23 -9.68 52.99
N GLY A 301 -6.09 -9.01 53.24
CA GLY A 301 -6.09 -7.66 53.80
C GLY A 301 -6.76 -6.65 52.88
N LEU A 302 -6.62 -6.79 51.56
CA LEU A 302 -7.32 -5.96 50.55
C LEU A 302 -8.84 -6.26 50.53
N GLN A 303 -9.24 -7.53 50.71
CA GLN A 303 -10.67 -7.90 50.82
C GLN A 303 -11.39 -7.25 52.02
N GLU A 304 -10.69 -7.06 53.15
CA GLU A 304 -11.25 -6.37 54.30
C GLU A 304 -11.48 -4.86 54.06
N GLN A 305 -10.78 -4.30 53.06
CA GLN A 305 -10.92 -2.88 52.67
C GLN A 305 -11.83 -2.71 51.43
N ARG A 306 -12.57 -3.75 51.03
CA ARG A 306 -13.40 -3.81 49.82
C ARG A 306 -14.46 -2.70 49.74
N ASP A 307 -14.99 -2.26 50.90
CA ASP A 307 -16.06 -1.27 50.95
C ASP A 307 -15.66 0.09 50.33
N LYS A 308 -14.36 0.40 50.27
CA LYS A 308 -13.86 1.61 49.62
C LYS A 308 -13.95 1.59 48.09
N VAL A 309 -14.01 0.40 47.47
CA VAL A 309 -14.03 0.23 46.00
C VAL A 309 -15.40 -0.26 45.54
N SER A 310 -16.29 -0.66 46.46
CA SER A 310 -17.62 -1.17 46.08
C SER A 310 -18.50 -0.12 45.40
N ASP A 311 -18.19 1.16 45.56
CA ASP A 311 -18.96 2.26 44.96
C ASP A 311 -18.66 2.43 43.43
N TYR A 312 -17.63 1.74 42.91
CA TYR A 312 -17.24 1.79 41.49
C TYR A 312 -17.63 0.51 40.71
N ILE A 313 -18.19 -0.53 41.35
CA ILE A 313 -18.64 -1.78 40.78
C ILE A 313 -20.17 -1.83 40.75
#